data_e7390e52f67d07e1f5bf82dcf8a602a3
#
_entry.id   e7390e52f67d07e1f5bf82dcf8a602a3
#
_cell.length_a   1.000
_cell.length_b   1.000
_cell.length_c   1.000
_cell.angle_alpha   90.00
_cell.angle_beta   90.00
_cell.angle_gamma   90.00
#
_symmetry.space_group_name_H-M   'P 1'
#
loop_
_entity.id
_entity.type
_entity.pdbx_description
1 polymer ?
#
loop_
_entity_poly.entity_id
_entity_poly.type
_entity_poly.pdbx_seq_one_letter_code
_entity_poly.pdbx_strand_id
1 'polypeptide(L)'
;MSAPVDLACVVHCHSTYSDGTGTVAEIAAAAARAGADAVLLTDHDTLAARRQGEERWHGTVLVCVGLEVSPYNRNHYLAFGVDSEIAHAGMAPGEIAAAVAAAGGIGFAAHPFSRGSERFARARGMPFGDLSAPAMTGIELWSWVTDTAERIGSIRDGLRFVAAPQRFVDVPPARNLAAWDALCAVRPVVALGGIDAHQIGWRVAGRVPVRLMAYHRSFRHLRTHVLLDRPVSGA
;
A
#
# COMPACT_ATOMS: atom_id res chain seq x y z
N MET A 1 9.85 13.35 -29.20
CA MET A 1 9.50 12.32 -28.17
C MET A 1 8.05 12.54 -27.81
N SER A 2 7.23 11.49 -27.81
CA SER A 2 5.83 11.58 -27.30
C SER A 2 5.86 11.96 -25.82
N ALA A 3 4.81 12.67 -25.35
CA ALA A 3 4.67 12.95 -23.92
C ALA A 3 4.55 11.62 -23.16
N PRO A 4 5.11 11.54 -21.94
CA PRO A 4 4.97 10.34 -21.11
C PRO A 4 3.49 10.10 -20.79
N VAL A 5 3.12 8.84 -20.67
CA VAL A 5 1.78 8.43 -20.20
C VAL A 5 1.80 8.44 -18.68
N ASP A 6 0.92 9.22 -18.08
CA ASP A 6 0.76 9.32 -16.63
C ASP A 6 -0.34 8.36 -16.17
N LEU A 7 0.01 7.38 -15.33
CA LEU A 7 -0.93 6.44 -14.71
C LEU A 7 -1.13 6.80 -13.24
N ALA A 8 -2.36 7.11 -12.86
CA ALA A 8 -2.77 7.28 -11.48
C ALA A 8 -2.97 5.91 -10.82
N CYS A 9 -2.02 5.49 -10.00
CA CYS A 9 -1.99 4.16 -9.41
C CYS A 9 -2.45 4.16 -7.95
N VAL A 10 -3.32 3.22 -7.59
CA VAL A 10 -3.55 2.81 -6.21
C VAL A 10 -2.48 1.80 -5.84
N VAL A 11 -1.71 2.07 -4.82
CA VAL A 11 -0.64 1.19 -4.35
C VAL A 11 -0.95 0.72 -2.94
N HIS A 12 -0.56 -0.50 -2.60
CA HIS A 12 -0.72 -1.12 -1.30
C HIS A 12 -2.19 -1.31 -0.93
N CYS A 13 -2.73 -2.43 -1.35
CA CYS A 13 -4.07 -2.88 -0.97
C CYS A 13 -4.15 -4.40 -0.93
N HIS A 14 -5.07 -4.90 -0.13
CA HIS A 14 -5.25 -6.31 0.19
C HIS A 14 -6.62 -6.79 -0.28
N SER A 15 -6.66 -8.00 -0.79
CA SER A 15 -7.87 -8.65 -1.27
C SER A 15 -8.27 -9.84 -0.39
N THR A 16 -9.29 -10.58 -0.82
CA THR A 16 -9.68 -11.85 -0.18
C THR A 16 -8.65 -12.97 -0.35
N TYR A 17 -7.55 -12.74 -1.05
CA TYR A 17 -6.42 -13.69 -1.09
C TYR A 17 -5.54 -13.61 0.17
N SER A 18 -5.65 -12.54 0.95
CA SER A 18 -5.06 -12.43 2.29
C SER A 18 -6.12 -12.00 3.32
N ASP A 19 -6.07 -10.80 3.84
CA ASP A 19 -6.93 -10.32 4.91
C ASP A 19 -7.81 -9.12 4.54
N GLY A 20 -7.78 -8.71 3.27
CA GLY A 20 -8.74 -7.78 2.70
C GLY A 20 -10.12 -8.42 2.54
N THR A 21 -11.17 -7.61 2.43
CA THR A 21 -12.56 -8.11 2.37
C THR A 21 -13.19 -8.04 0.99
N GLY A 22 -12.50 -7.47 0.00
CA GLY A 22 -12.98 -7.38 -1.38
C GLY A 22 -12.26 -8.34 -2.30
N THR A 23 -12.97 -8.85 -3.30
CA THR A 23 -12.37 -9.54 -4.43
C THR A 23 -11.56 -8.59 -5.30
N VAL A 24 -10.63 -9.08 -6.11
CA VAL A 24 -9.85 -8.24 -7.04
C VAL A 24 -10.76 -7.45 -7.99
N ALA A 25 -11.84 -8.07 -8.47
CA ALA A 25 -12.82 -7.40 -9.33
C ALA A 25 -13.53 -6.24 -8.61
N GLU A 26 -13.88 -6.40 -7.33
CA GLU A 26 -14.48 -5.33 -6.50
C GLU A 26 -13.48 -4.20 -6.23
N ILE A 27 -12.21 -4.53 -6.00
CA ILE A 27 -11.12 -3.57 -5.82
C ILE A 27 -10.91 -2.77 -7.10
N ALA A 28 -10.81 -3.42 -8.25
CA ALA A 28 -10.67 -2.77 -9.55
C ALA A 28 -11.87 -1.86 -9.87
N ALA A 29 -13.10 -2.33 -9.61
CA ALA A 29 -14.29 -1.50 -9.75
C ALA A 29 -14.30 -0.29 -8.80
N ALA A 30 -13.76 -0.43 -7.59
CA ALA A 30 -13.59 0.68 -6.65
C ALA A 30 -12.53 1.69 -7.14
N ALA A 31 -11.44 1.22 -7.71
CA ALA A 31 -10.39 2.02 -8.32
C ALA A 31 -10.90 2.81 -9.53
N ALA A 32 -11.66 2.17 -10.42
CA ALA A 32 -12.32 2.85 -11.55
C ALA A 32 -13.24 3.99 -11.08
N ARG A 33 -14.09 3.74 -10.08
CA ARG A 33 -14.95 4.79 -9.49
C ARG A 33 -14.16 5.91 -8.81
N ALA A 34 -12.96 5.62 -8.35
CA ALA A 34 -12.06 6.63 -7.80
C ALA A 34 -11.28 7.38 -8.89
N GLY A 35 -11.33 6.96 -10.15
CA GLY A 35 -10.60 7.53 -11.28
C GLY A 35 -9.11 7.14 -11.25
N ALA A 36 -8.78 5.95 -10.79
CA ALA A 36 -7.44 5.37 -10.91
C ALA A 36 -7.34 4.53 -12.19
N ASP A 37 -6.13 4.50 -12.76
CA ASP A 37 -5.82 3.76 -13.98
C ASP A 37 -5.27 2.36 -13.67
N ALA A 38 -4.62 2.21 -12.50
CA ALA A 38 -4.04 0.94 -12.09
C ALA A 38 -4.18 0.68 -10.58
N VAL A 39 -4.12 -0.60 -10.23
CA VAL A 39 -4.01 -1.10 -8.85
C VAL A 39 -2.77 -1.98 -8.75
N LEU A 40 -1.87 -1.66 -7.83
CA LEU A 40 -0.76 -2.49 -7.42
C LEU A 40 -1.19 -3.24 -6.15
N LEU A 41 -1.71 -4.45 -6.36
CA LEU A 41 -2.22 -5.34 -5.32
C LEU A 41 -1.05 -5.97 -4.56
N THR A 42 -1.15 -6.07 -3.23
CA THR A 42 -0.04 -6.51 -2.37
C THR A 42 -0.53 -7.40 -1.23
N ASP A 43 -1.24 -8.46 -1.56
CA ASP A 43 -1.69 -9.44 -0.57
C ASP A 43 -0.53 -10.00 0.26
N HIS A 44 -0.75 -10.24 1.55
CA HIS A 44 0.27 -10.73 2.47
C HIS A 44 0.84 -12.08 2.04
N ASP A 45 2.14 -12.14 1.84
CA ASP A 45 2.95 -13.33 1.58
C ASP A 45 2.44 -14.24 0.45
N THR A 46 1.64 -13.70 -0.50
CA THR A 46 1.07 -14.52 -1.56
C THR A 46 0.96 -13.83 -2.92
N LEU A 47 1.22 -14.59 -3.98
CA LEU A 47 0.93 -14.24 -5.37
C LEU A 47 -0.30 -15.03 -5.89
N ALA A 48 -1.19 -15.48 -5.01
CA ALA A 48 -2.36 -16.28 -5.38
C ALA A 48 -3.25 -15.57 -6.41
N ALA A 49 -3.43 -14.25 -6.30
CA ALA A 49 -4.18 -13.47 -7.28
C ALA A 49 -3.58 -13.60 -8.71
N ARG A 50 -2.25 -13.56 -8.85
CA ARG A 50 -1.57 -13.77 -10.14
C ARG A 50 -1.78 -15.19 -10.66
N ARG A 51 -1.65 -16.22 -9.81
CA ARG A 51 -1.90 -17.60 -10.19
C ARG A 51 -3.33 -17.88 -10.65
N GLN A 52 -4.28 -17.08 -10.18
CA GLN A 52 -5.68 -17.12 -10.60
C GLN A 52 -5.98 -16.24 -11.83
N GLY A 53 -4.96 -15.63 -12.44
CA GLY A 53 -5.11 -14.83 -13.64
C GLY A 53 -5.72 -13.45 -13.41
N GLU A 54 -5.62 -12.92 -12.18
CA GLU A 54 -6.16 -11.60 -11.84
C GLU A 54 -5.23 -10.45 -12.27
N GLU A 55 -3.97 -10.72 -12.62
CA GLU A 55 -3.05 -9.73 -13.16
C GLU A 55 -3.40 -9.45 -14.63
N ARG A 56 -4.31 -8.52 -14.83
CA ARG A 56 -4.88 -8.17 -16.14
C ARG A 56 -5.68 -6.87 -16.08
N TRP A 57 -6.19 -6.46 -17.22
CA TRP A 57 -7.19 -5.39 -17.28
C TRP A 57 -8.53 -5.87 -16.72
N HIS A 58 -9.08 -5.14 -15.75
CA HIS A 58 -10.44 -5.26 -15.22
C HIS A 58 -11.24 -4.03 -15.67
N GLY A 59 -11.82 -4.11 -16.86
CA GLY A 59 -12.44 -2.94 -17.51
C GLY A 59 -11.37 -1.91 -17.89
N THR A 60 -11.42 -0.73 -17.28
CA THR A 60 -10.45 0.36 -17.52
C THR A 60 -9.29 0.40 -16.56
N VAL A 61 -9.22 -0.52 -15.59
CA VAL A 61 -8.18 -0.54 -14.57
C VAL A 61 -7.24 -1.72 -14.77
N LEU A 62 -5.95 -1.46 -14.88
CA LEU A 62 -4.91 -2.48 -14.87
C LEU A 62 -4.65 -2.95 -13.44
N VAL A 63 -4.76 -4.25 -13.19
CA VAL A 63 -4.31 -4.85 -11.93
C VAL A 63 -2.93 -5.45 -12.13
N CYS A 64 -1.96 -4.97 -11.36
CA CYS A 64 -0.62 -5.52 -11.26
C CYS A 64 -0.51 -6.23 -9.89
N VAL A 65 -0.03 -7.46 -9.87
CA VAL A 65 0.05 -8.26 -8.65
C VAL A 65 1.48 -8.30 -8.15
N GLY A 66 1.70 -7.69 -7.00
CA GLY A 66 2.86 -7.87 -6.14
C GLY A 66 2.47 -8.61 -4.87
N LEU A 67 3.28 -8.51 -3.84
CA LEU A 67 2.97 -9.01 -2.50
C LEU A 67 3.54 -8.10 -1.43
N GLU A 68 2.97 -8.11 -0.25
CA GLU A 68 3.58 -7.58 0.94
C GLU A 68 4.24 -8.72 1.70
N VAL A 69 5.58 -8.78 1.67
CA VAL A 69 6.37 -9.69 2.51
C VAL A 69 6.20 -9.26 3.96
N SER A 70 5.64 -10.12 4.82
CA SER A 70 5.04 -9.72 6.08
C SER A 70 5.58 -10.48 7.29
N PRO A 71 6.83 -10.25 7.72
CA PRO A 71 7.33 -10.79 8.97
C PRO A 71 6.48 -10.32 10.15
N TYR A 72 6.30 -11.19 11.13
CA TYR A 72 5.45 -10.89 12.27
C TYR A 72 5.89 -9.63 13.04
N ASN A 73 4.98 -8.67 13.20
CA ASN A 73 5.10 -7.40 13.96
C ASN A 73 6.01 -6.30 13.40
N ARG A 74 6.75 -6.49 12.31
CA ARG A 74 7.61 -5.43 11.74
C ARG A 74 8.17 -5.82 10.37
N ASN A 75 8.82 -4.86 9.72
CA ASN A 75 9.63 -5.08 8.51
C ASN A 75 8.82 -5.56 7.31
N HIS A 76 7.58 -5.10 7.19
CA HIS A 76 6.78 -5.36 6.01
C HIS A 76 7.39 -4.71 4.78
N TYR A 77 7.36 -5.42 3.65
CA TYR A 77 8.05 -5.00 2.44
C TYR A 77 7.22 -5.26 1.20
N LEU A 78 6.85 -4.21 0.49
CA LEU A 78 6.13 -4.32 -0.78
C LEU A 78 7.11 -4.80 -1.86
N ALA A 79 6.77 -5.88 -2.54
CA ALA A 79 7.58 -6.46 -3.61
C ALA A 79 6.78 -6.55 -4.91
N PHE A 80 7.37 -6.09 -5.99
CA PHE A 80 6.78 -6.12 -7.34
C PHE A 80 7.76 -6.71 -8.33
N GLY A 81 7.23 -7.38 -9.39
CA GLY A 81 8.04 -7.96 -10.45
C GLY A 81 8.78 -9.25 -10.03
N VAL A 82 8.36 -9.91 -8.97
CA VAL A 82 8.86 -11.22 -8.55
C VAL A 82 7.91 -12.33 -9.04
N ASP A 83 8.46 -13.48 -9.38
CA ASP A 83 7.69 -14.61 -9.93
C ASP A 83 7.27 -15.63 -8.86
N SER A 84 7.77 -15.50 -7.64
CA SER A 84 7.47 -16.38 -6.52
C SER A 84 7.43 -15.61 -5.20
N GLU A 85 6.73 -16.18 -4.21
CA GLU A 85 6.72 -15.64 -2.86
C GLU A 85 8.13 -15.66 -2.25
N ILE A 86 8.42 -14.65 -1.42
CA ILE A 86 9.70 -14.50 -0.74
C ILE A 86 9.65 -15.21 0.61
N ALA A 87 10.45 -16.27 0.77
CA ALA A 87 10.60 -16.92 2.06
C ALA A 87 11.40 -16.00 3.01
N HIS A 88 10.72 -15.46 4.04
CA HIS A 88 11.31 -14.42 4.90
C HIS A 88 11.53 -14.86 6.35
N ALA A 89 11.25 -16.13 6.69
CA ALA A 89 11.38 -16.64 8.05
C ALA A 89 12.81 -16.46 8.59
N GLY A 90 12.95 -15.68 9.66
CA GLY A 90 14.24 -15.39 10.28
C GLY A 90 15.11 -14.35 9.57
N MET A 91 14.66 -13.77 8.46
CA MET A 91 15.40 -12.76 7.72
C MET A 91 15.40 -11.40 8.42
N ALA A 92 16.57 -10.74 8.40
CA ALA A 92 16.66 -9.33 8.72
C ALA A 92 16.05 -8.46 7.59
N PRO A 93 15.63 -7.21 7.85
CA PRO A 93 14.99 -6.35 6.85
C PRO A 93 15.84 -6.14 5.58
N GLY A 94 17.15 -6.00 5.71
CA GLY A 94 18.06 -5.89 4.57
C GLY A 94 18.15 -7.17 3.74
N GLU A 95 18.02 -8.34 4.36
CA GLU A 95 18.00 -9.63 3.67
C GLU A 95 16.71 -9.82 2.86
N ILE A 96 15.55 -9.33 3.37
CA ILE A 96 14.29 -9.33 2.61
C ILE A 96 14.44 -8.46 1.36
N ALA A 97 14.97 -7.26 1.49
CA ALA A 97 15.20 -6.38 0.35
C ALA A 97 16.15 -7.01 -0.68
N ALA A 98 17.23 -7.66 -0.21
CA ALA A 98 18.19 -8.36 -1.06
C ALA A 98 17.54 -9.58 -1.76
N ALA A 99 16.68 -10.33 -1.09
CA ALA A 99 15.98 -11.47 -1.67
C ALA A 99 15.02 -11.02 -2.79
N VAL A 100 14.27 -9.93 -2.59
CA VAL A 100 13.40 -9.35 -3.63
C VAL A 100 14.23 -8.90 -4.84
N ALA A 101 15.34 -8.20 -4.62
CA ALA A 101 16.22 -7.76 -5.70
C ALA A 101 16.86 -8.95 -6.44
N ALA A 102 17.30 -9.99 -5.72
CA ALA A 102 17.85 -11.22 -6.31
C ALA A 102 16.81 -11.98 -7.15
N ALA A 103 15.54 -11.88 -6.82
CA ALA A 103 14.43 -12.42 -7.62
C ALA A 103 14.07 -11.52 -8.84
N GLY A 104 14.85 -10.46 -9.12
CA GLY A 104 14.61 -9.54 -10.23
C GLY A 104 13.54 -8.48 -9.95
N GLY A 105 13.00 -8.43 -8.74
CA GLY A 105 11.97 -7.50 -8.34
C GLY A 105 12.49 -6.14 -7.86
N ILE A 106 11.57 -5.23 -7.67
CA ILE A 106 11.76 -3.95 -6.98
C ILE A 106 10.96 -3.95 -5.68
N GLY A 107 11.43 -3.25 -4.64
CA GLY A 107 10.70 -3.26 -3.40
C GLY A 107 10.83 -2.02 -2.54
N PHE A 108 9.84 -1.85 -1.67
CA PHE A 108 9.66 -0.67 -0.84
C PHE A 108 9.35 -1.07 0.60
N ALA A 109 10.02 -0.44 1.57
CA ALA A 109 9.65 -0.63 2.98
C ALA A 109 8.21 -0.11 3.17
N ALA A 110 7.29 -1.00 3.59
CA ALA A 110 5.89 -0.67 3.83
C ALA A 110 5.76 0.10 5.15
N HIS A 111 4.93 1.15 5.16
CA HIS A 111 4.63 1.99 6.35
C HIS A 111 5.79 2.08 7.38
N PRO A 112 7.05 2.42 6.95
CA PRO A 112 8.26 2.18 7.71
C PRO A 112 8.34 2.96 9.02
N PHE A 113 7.55 4.02 9.14
CA PHE A 113 7.49 4.88 10.33
C PHE A 113 6.29 4.59 11.23
N SER A 114 5.59 3.48 11.01
CA SER A 114 4.39 3.10 11.75
C SER A 114 4.68 2.97 13.25
N ARG A 115 3.88 3.67 14.06
CA ARG A 115 3.91 3.63 15.54
C ARG A 115 2.73 2.88 16.12
N GLY A 116 1.72 2.62 15.29
CA GLY A 116 0.45 2.08 15.73
C GLY A 116 -0.45 3.11 16.37
N SER A 117 -1.63 2.65 16.78
CA SER A 117 -2.66 3.47 17.39
C SER A 117 -2.91 3.05 18.83
N GLU A 118 -2.87 4.01 19.76
CA GLU A 118 -3.27 3.79 21.14
C GLU A 118 -4.77 3.48 21.27
N ARG A 119 -5.57 3.92 20.31
CA ARG A 119 -7.03 3.76 20.30
C ARG A 119 -7.50 2.47 19.66
N PHE A 120 -6.79 2.00 18.64
CA PHE A 120 -7.17 0.81 17.87
C PHE A 120 -6.18 -0.31 18.12
N ALA A 121 -6.51 -1.24 19.02
CA ALA A 121 -5.61 -2.34 19.40
C ALA A 121 -5.16 -3.22 18.22
N ARG A 122 -5.90 -3.23 17.10
CA ARG A 122 -5.53 -3.95 15.87
C ARG A 122 -4.55 -3.18 14.99
N ALA A 123 -4.49 -1.85 15.10
CA ALA A 123 -3.54 -1.01 14.38
C ALA A 123 -2.24 -0.93 15.19
N ARG A 124 -1.48 -2.02 15.18
CA ARG A 124 -0.17 -2.10 15.85
C ARG A 124 0.86 -1.33 15.05
N GLY A 125 1.89 -0.80 15.72
CA GLY A 125 3.05 -0.26 15.06
C GLY A 125 3.87 -1.37 14.41
N MET A 126 4.11 -1.25 13.10
CA MET A 126 4.91 -2.19 12.32
C MET A 126 6.02 -1.46 11.55
N PRO A 127 7.00 -0.86 12.28
CA PRO A 127 8.07 -0.10 11.65
C PRO A 127 9.02 -1.00 10.87
N PHE A 128 9.70 -0.43 9.89
CA PHE A 128 10.81 -1.08 9.19
C PHE A 128 12.14 -0.75 9.86
N GLY A 129 12.92 -1.75 10.21
CA GLY A 129 14.07 -1.59 11.09
C GLY A 129 15.35 -1.11 10.42
N ASP A 130 15.51 -1.27 9.09
CA ASP A 130 16.72 -0.89 8.37
C ASP A 130 16.41 -0.24 7.03
N LEU A 131 16.29 1.09 7.03
CA LEU A 131 16.07 1.88 5.83
C LEU A 131 17.37 2.16 5.04
N SER A 132 18.53 1.75 5.56
CA SER A 132 19.81 1.92 4.89
C SER A 132 20.14 0.78 3.91
N ALA A 133 19.35 -0.30 3.90
CA ALA A 133 19.57 -1.47 3.05
C ALA A 133 19.77 -1.09 1.57
N PRO A 134 20.93 -1.39 0.96
CA PRO A 134 21.27 -0.89 -0.38
C PRO A 134 20.38 -1.48 -1.49
N ALA A 135 19.86 -2.68 -1.28
CA ALA A 135 18.98 -3.36 -2.23
C ALA A 135 17.54 -2.81 -2.23
N MET A 136 17.19 -1.97 -1.26
CA MET A 136 15.85 -1.36 -1.19
C MET A 136 15.69 -0.26 -2.24
N THR A 137 14.67 -0.37 -3.10
CA THR A 137 14.36 0.64 -4.12
C THR A 137 13.85 1.93 -3.49
N GLY A 138 13.00 1.81 -2.48
CA GLY A 138 12.36 2.97 -1.87
C GLY A 138 11.57 2.66 -0.61
N ILE A 139 10.76 3.62 -0.23
CA ILE A 139 9.90 3.55 0.95
C ILE A 139 8.47 3.98 0.65
N GLU A 140 7.52 3.44 1.37
CA GLU A 140 6.18 4.01 1.48
C GLU A 140 6.24 5.21 2.42
N LEU A 141 6.43 6.40 1.82
CA LEU A 141 6.57 7.65 2.54
C LEU A 141 5.29 8.03 3.27
N TRP A 142 4.17 7.69 2.67
CA TRP A 142 2.82 7.98 3.15
C TRP A 142 1.94 6.75 3.04
N SER A 143 1.53 6.17 4.16
CA SER A 143 0.55 5.07 4.25
C SER A 143 -0.75 5.63 4.80
N TRP A 144 -1.76 5.80 3.95
CA TRP A 144 -2.93 6.60 4.31
C TRP A 144 -3.77 5.99 5.44
N VAL A 145 -3.99 4.67 5.44
CA VAL A 145 -4.76 3.97 6.49
C VAL A 145 -3.98 3.97 7.81
N THR A 146 -2.71 3.62 7.76
CA THR A 146 -1.82 3.59 8.93
C THR A 146 -1.72 4.97 9.59
N ASP A 147 -1.39 6.01 8.81
CA ASP A 147 -1.26 7.39 9.33
C ASP A 147 -2.61 7.94 9.83
N THR A 148 -3.73 7.55 9.23
CA THR A 148 -5.07 7.89 9.72
C THR A 148 -5.34 7.23 11.07
N ALA A 149 -5.04 5.94 11.22
CA ALA A 149 -5.25 5.21 12.47
C ALA A 149 -4.42 5.78 13.62
N GLU A 150 -3.19 6.18 13.36
CA GLU A 150 -2.32 6.85 14.32
C GLU A 150 -2.83 8.23 14.75
N ARG A 151 -3.42 8.99 13.83
CA ARG A 151 -3.89 10.36 14.08
C ARG A 151 -5.20 10.40 14.87
N ILE A 152 -5.99 9.33 14.86
CA ILE A 152 -7.25 9.26 15.62
C ILE A 152 -6.97 8.90 17.10
N GLY A 153 -6.71 9.91 17.93
CA GLY A 153 -6.49 9.76 19.38
C GLY A 153 -7.75 9.94 20.22
N SER A 154 -8.84 10.50 19.66
CA SER A 154 -10.07 10.80 20.39
C SER A 154 -11.33 10.54 19.57
N ILE A 155 -12.51 10.50 20.26
CA ILE A 155 -13.82 10.43 19.59
C ILE A 155 -14.01 11.66 18.67
N ARG A 156 -13.54 12.83 19.08
CA ARG A 156 -13.59 14.06 18.28
C ARG A 156 -12.80 13.92 16.99
N ASP A 157 -11.64 13.28 17.02
CA ASP A 157 -10.84 13.03 15.82
C ASP A 157 -11.54 12.04 14.89
N GLY A 158 -12.14 10.99 15.46
CA GLY A 158 -12.97 10.05 14.69
C GLY A 158 -14.15 10.73 13.98
N LEU A 159 -14.85 11.65 14.65
CA LEU A 159 -15.94 12.42 14.06
C LEU A 159 -15.43 13.37 12.95
N ARG A 160 -14.28 14.02 13.15
CA ARG A 160 -13.64 14.86 12.13
C ARG A 160 -13.24 14.05 10.90
N PHE A 161 -12.65 12.86 11.12
CA PHE A 161 -12.30 11.95 10.04
C PHE A 161 -13.53 11.52 9.24
N VAL A 162 -14.62 11.14 9.90
CA VAL A 162 -15.87 10.74 9.21
C VAL A 162 -16.47 11.90 8.42
N ALA A 163 -16.44 13.13 8.97
CA ALA A 163 -17.01 14.33 8.34
C ALA A 163 -16.18 14.84 7.16
N ALA A 164 -14.85 14.80 7.25
CA ALA A 164 -13.96 15.36 6.24
C ALA A 164 -12.61 14.59 6.19
N PRO A 165 -12.59 13.34 5.73
CA PRO A 165 -11.39 12.50 5.71
C PRO A 165 -10.25 13.12 4.92
N GLN A 166 -10.54 13.82 3.81
CA GLN A 166 -9.55 14.51 2.97
C GLN A 166 -8.84 15.69 3.64
N ARG A 167 -9.41 16.21 4.74
CA ARG A 167 -8.79 17.29 5.56
C ARG A 167 -8.15 16.76 6.83
N PHE A 168 -8.39 15.49 7.12
CA PHE A 168 -7.89 14.89 8.34
C PHE A 168 -6.45 14.37 8.18
N VAL A 169 -6.16 13.77 7.01
CA VAL A 169 -4.81 13.33 6.60
C VAL A 169 -4.60 13.83 5.17
N ASP A 170 -4.13 15.05 5.02
CA ASP A 170 -3.97 15.76 3.75
C ASP A 170 -2.51 15.95 3.32
N VAL A 171 -1.58 15.62 4.20
CA VAL A 171 -0.14 15.66 3.96
C VAL A 171 0.54 14.49 4.66
N PRO A 172 1.67 14.00 4.14
CA PRO A 172 2.48 13.00 4.82
C PRO A 172 3.02 13.57 6.14
N PRO A 173 3.20 12.72 7.17
CA PRO A 173 3.77 13.17 8.43
C PRO A 173 5.14 13.82 8.26
N ALA A 174 5.38 14.97 8.90
CA ALA A 174 6.65 15.70 8.78
C ALA A 174 7.87 14.85 9.15
N ARG A 175 7.72 13.92 10.12
CA ARG A 175 8.78 12.97 10.48
C ARG A 175 9.19 12.04 9.33
N ASN A 176 8.21 11.63 8.50
CA ASN A 176 8.46 10.75 7.37
C ASN A 176 9.23 11.50 6.28
N LEU A 177 8.84 12.76 6.01
CA LEU A 177 9.54 13.63 5.07
C LEU A 177 11.00 13.85 5.51
N ALA A 178 11.23 14.24 6.77
CA ALA A 178 12.57 14.47 7.29
C ALA A 178 13.46 13.21 7.23
N ALA A 179 12.88 12.03 7.48
CA ALA A 179 13.61 10.78 7.37
C ALA A 179 13.94 10.43 5.91
N TRP A 180 13.01 10.67 4.98
CA TRP A 180 13.25 10.48 3.55
C TRP A 180 14.31 11.44 3.02
N ASP A 181 14.27 12.72 3.40
CA ASP A 181 15.32 13.71 3.05
C ASP A 181 16.70 13.24 3.52
N ALA A 182 16.79 12.73 4.75
CA ALA A 182 18.04 12.19 5.28
C ALA A 182 18.56 10.95 4.50
N LEU A 183 17.67 10.07 4.07
CA LEU A 183 18.02 8.92 3.22
C LEU A 183 18.50 9.39 1.83
N CYS A 184 17.78 10.34 1.22
CA CYS A 184 18.10 10.89 -0.09
C CYS A 184 19.45 11.67 -0.11
N ALA A 185 19.89 12.18 1.04
CA ALA A 185 21.22 12.79 1.17
C ALA A 185 22.37 11.76 1.01
N VAL A 186 22.08 10.47 1.22
CA VAL A 186 23.09 9.39 1.13
C VAL A 186 23.00 8.65 -0.21
N ARG A 187 21.78 8.35 -0.68
CA ARG A 187 21.54 7.67 -1.95
C ARG A 187 20.15 8.01 -2.51
N PRO A 188 19.90 7.82 -3.80
CA PRO A 188 18.54 7.92 -4.33
C PRO A 188 17.61 6.91 -3.64
N VAL A 189 16.46 7.38 -3.12
CA VAL A 189 15.42 6.56 -2.50
C VAL A 189 14.08 6.99 -3.07
N VAL A 190 13.40 6.09 -3.76
CA VAL A 190 12.08 6.38 -4.32
C VAL A 190 11.05 6.45 -3.20
N ALA A 191 10.20 7.48 -3.22
CA ALA A 191 9.06 7.59 -2.33
C ALA A 191 7.77 7.21 -3.07
N LEU A 192 6.92 6.43 -2.44
CA LEU A 192 5.57 6.17 -2.91
C LEU A 192 4.53 6.50 -1.84
N GLY A 193 3.32 6.77 -2.28
CA GLY A 193 2.15 6.87 -1.43
C GLY A 193 1.30 5.61 -1.58
N GLY A 194 1.11 4.88 -0.50
CA GLY A 194 0.26 3.69 -0.44
C GLY A 194 -0.97 3.90 0.41
N ILE A 195 -1.94 3.04 0.22
CA ILE A 195 -3.21 3.14 0.95
C ILE A 195 -3.26 2.19 2.14
N ASP A 196 -2.71 0.99 2.02
CA ASP A 196 -2.83 -0.11 2.98
C ASP A 196 -4.30 -0.49 3.22
N ALA A 197 -5.05 -0.67 2.11
CA ALA A 197 -6.49 -0.79 2.14
C ALA A 197 -6.95 -2.25 2.32
N HIS A 198 -7.69 -2.51 3.42
CA HIS A 198 -8.30 -3.80 3.73
C HIS A 198 -9.84 -3.75 3.70
N GLN A 199 -10.42 -2.57 3.49
CA GLN A 199 -11.86 -2.30 3.63
C GLN A 199 -12.40 -2.70 5.01
N ILE A 200 -11.80 -2.16 6.06
CA ILE A 200 -12.19 -2.43 7.44
C ILE A 200 -13.63 -1.98 7.69
N GLY A 201 -14.44 -2.88 8.21
CA GLY A 201 -15.83 -2.60 8.55
C GLY A 201 -16.36 -3.54 9.62
N TRP A 202 -17.54 -3.21 10.15
CA TRP A 202 -18.29 -4.06 11.07
C TRP A 202 -19.78 -4.07 10.70
N ARG A 203 -20.52 -4.99 11.27
CA ARG A 203 -21.97 -5.03 11.13
C ARG A 203 -22.63 -4.44 12.36
N VAL A 204 -23.41 -3.37 12.20
CA VAL A 204 -24.24 -2.82 13.26
C VAL A 204 -25.47 -3.72 13.42
N ALA A 205 -25.74 -4.15 14.66
CA ALA A 205 -26.79 -5.11 15.00
C ALA A 205 -26.78 -6.40 14.14
N GLY A 206 -25.59 -6.83 13.69
CA GLY A 206 -25.44 -8.03 12.85
C GLY A 206 -25.99 -7.90 11.42
N ARG A 207 -26.60 -6.77 11.05
CA ARG A 207 -27.36 -6.62 9.79
C ARG A 207 -26.81 -5.56 8.85
N VAL A 208 -26.45 -4.38 9.37
CA VAL A 208 -26.03 -3.25 8.53
C VAL A 208 -24.51 -3.20 8.42
N PRO A 209 -23.91 -3.43 7.23
CA PRO A 209 -22.47 -3.31 7.07
C PRO A 209 -22.06 -1.84 7.12
N VAL A 210 -21.27 -1.44 8.10
CA VAL A 210 -20.64 -0.12 8.17
C VAL A 210 -19.18 -0.29 7.77
N ARG A 211 -18.81 0.26 6.62
CA ARG A 211 -17.43 0.21 6.07
C ARG A 211 -16.81 1.60 6.20
N LEU A 212 -16.03 1.83 7.25
CA LEU A 212 -15.40 3.13 7.48
C LEU A 212 -14.35 3.48 6.43
N MET A 213 -13.56 2.48 6.05
CA MET A 213 -12.47 2.61 5.07
C MET A 213 -12.76 1.73 3.85
N ALA A 214 -13.91 1.98 3.19
CA ALA A 214 -14.24 1.30 1.94
C ALA A 214 -13.21 1.63 0.86
N TYR A 215 -12.82 0.66 0.02
CA TYR A 215 -11.81 0.84 -1.03
C TYR A 215 -12.04 2.11 -1.86
N HIS A 216 -13.23 2.33 -2.41
CA HIS A 216 -13.51 3.48 -3.26
C HIS A 216 -13.33 4.84 -2.56
N ARG A 217 -13.51 4.90 -1.23
CA ARG A 217 -13.24 6.10 -0.44
C ARG A 217 -11.74 6.29 -0.24
N SER A 218 -11.04 5.25 0.21
CA SER A 218 -9.61 5.29 0.46
C SER A 218 -8.83 5.64 -0.82
N PHE A 219 -9.19 5.05 -1.96
CA PHE A 219 -8.54 5.27 -3.24
C PHE A 219 -8.67 6.70 -3.81
N ARG A 220 -9.54 7.54 -3.24
CA ARG A 220 -9.69 8.95 -3.64
C ARG A 220 -8.71 9.89 -2.92
N HIS A 221 -8.04 9.41 -1.87
CA HIS A 221 -7.24 10.29 -1.01
C HIS A 221 -5.77 10.32 -1.39
N LEU A 222 -5.22 9.22 -1.85
CA LEU A 222 -3.81 9.11 -2.17
C LEU A 222 -3.60 8.23 -3.39
N ARG A 223 -2.72 8.66 -4.29
CA ARG A 223 -2.30 7.92 -5.48
C ARG A 223 -0.83 8.19 -5.74
N THR A 224 -0.15 7.18 -6.24
CA THR A 224 1.18 7.31 -6.79
C THR A 224 1.08 7.39 -8.31
N HIS A 225 1.64 8.43 -8.90
CA HIS A 225 1.68 8.59 -10.35
C HIS A 225 2.91 7.89 -10.93
N VAL A 226 2.68 7.02 -11.92
CA VAL A 226 3.74 6.31 -12.63
C VAL A 226 3.79 6.84 -14.06
N LEU A 227 4.93 7.43 -14.40
CA LEU A 227 5.17 7.96 -15.74
C LEU A 227 5.80 6.89 -16.61
N LEU A 228 5.18 6.58 -17.74
CA LEU A 228 5.63 5.58 -18.70
C LEU A 228 6.04 6.22 -20.01
N ASP A 229 7.13 5.76 -20.62
CA ASP A 229 7.59 6.22 -21.94
C ASP A 229 6.63 5.83 -23.07
N ARG A 230 5.77 4.84 -22.83
CA ARG A 230 4.77 4.32 -23.79
C ARG A 230 3.54 3.78 -23.08
N PRO A 231 2.36 3.79 -23.72
CA PRO A 231 1.16 3.16 -23.17
C PRO A 231 1.38 1.68 -22.85
N VAL A 232 0.72 1.22 -21.76
CA VAL A 232 0.60 -0.22 -21.51
C VAL A 232 -0.37 -0.76 -22.54
N SER A 233 0.10 -1.65 -23.43
CA SER A 233 -0.79 -2.33 -24.36
C SER A 233 -1.72 -3.25 -23.57
N GLY A 234 -3.02 -3.11 -23.77
CA GLY A 234 -3.96 -4.13 -23.36
C GLY A 234 -3.65 -5.43 -24.09
N ALA A 235 -3.50 -6.51 -23.35
CA ALA A 235 -3.41 -7.83 -23.94
C ALA A 235 -4.75 -8.24 -24.55
#